data_ea995f790b5d4101343e56f26969c23f
#
_entry.id   ea995f790b5d4101343e56f26969c23f
#
_cell.length_a   1.000
_cell.length_b   1.000
_cell.length_c   1.000
_cell.angle_alpha   90.00
_cell.angle_beta   90.00
_cell.angle_gamma   90.00
#
_symmetry.space_group_name_H-M   'P 1'
#
loop_
_entity.id
_entity.type
_entity.pdbx_description
1 polymer ?
#
loop_
_entity_poly.entity_id
_entity_poly.type
_entity_poly.pdbx_seq_one_letter_code
_entity_poly.pdbx_strand_id
1 'polypeptide(L)' 'MKQKKVTFADIATYTGFSKTTISRYFNNPDSLTLENQEKIAHALDVLGYQENKLAKVLANGKS' A
#
# COMPACT_ATOMS: atom_id res chain seq x y z
N MET A 1 18.79 -9.61 10.20
CA MET A 1 18.52 -9.27 10.37
C MET A 1 17.44 -8.94 10.27
N LYS A 2 16.98 -8.34 10.48
CA LYS A 2 15.88 -8.04 10.50
C LYS A 2 15.46 -7.46 9.38
N GLN A 3 14.34 -7.68 8.78
CA GLN A 3 13.94 -7.05 7.74
C GLN A 3 13.45 -5.75 7.97
N LYS A 4 13.63 -4.78 7.16
CA LYS A 4 13.11 -3.49 7.29
C LYS A 4 11.71 -3.47 6.96
N LYS A 5 10.88 -2.91 7.77
CA LYS A 5 9.50 -2.81 7.52
C LYS A 5 9.26 -1.66 6.62
N VAL A 6 8.51 -1.86 5.57
CA VAL A 6 8.13 -0.81 4.64
C VAL A 6 6.99 -0.01 5.25
N THR A 7 7.11 1.31 5.24
CA THR A 7 6.10 2.16 5.81
C THR A 7 5.53 3.07 4.73
N PHE A 8 4.49 3.83 5.09
CA PHE A 8 3.91 4.78 4.15
C PHE A 8 4.96 5.78 3.68
N ALA A 9 5.90 6.15 4.55
CA ALA A 9 6.94 7.08 4.17
C ALA A 9 7.79 6.49 3.05
N ASP A 10 8.08 5.20 3.14
CA ASP A 10 8.88 4.56 2.11
C ASP A 10 8.15 4.55 0.78
N ILE A 11 6.87 4.25 0.82
CA ILE A 11 6.08 4.22 -0.40
C ILE A 11 5.97 5.62 -0.97
N ALA A 12 5.75 6.60 -0.11
CA ALA A 12 5.63 7.97 -0.55
C ALA A 12 6.92 8.43 -1.23
N THR A 13 8.05 8.08 -0.65
CA THR A 13 9.33 8.45 -1.24
C THR A 13 9.52 7.78 -2.59
N TYR A 14 9.18 6.53 -2.68
CA TYR A 14 9.36 5.78 -3.92
C TYR A 14 8.49 6.34 -5.03
N THR A 15 7.24 6.69 -4.72
CA THR A 15 6.30 7.15 -5.73
C THR A 15 6.38 8.65 -5.97
N GLY A 16 6.94 9.39 -5.02
CA GLY A 16 6.95 10.83 -5.11
C GLY A 16 5.66 11.46 -4.62
N PHE A 17 4.81 10.70 -3.97
CA PHE A 17 3.57 11.22 -3.42
C PHE A 17 3.77 11.55 -1.95
N SER A 18 2.76 12.11 -1.33
CA SER A 18 2.82 12.40 0.09
C SER A 18 2.25 11.23 0.86
N LYS A 19 2.52 11.18 2.14
CA LYS A 19 1.99 10.12 2.98
C LYS A 19 0.47 10.17 2.98
N THR A 20 -0.10 11.36 2.89
CA THR A 20 -1.53 11.51 2.82
C THR A 20 -2.09 10.80 1.60
N THR A 21 -1.41 10.94 0.47
CA THR A 21 -1.85 10.27 -0.74
C THR A 21 -1.78 8.77 -0.60
N ILE A 22 -0.73 8.28 0.02
CA ILE A 22 -0.60 6.84 0.25
C ILE A 22 -1.73 6.35 1.16
N SER A 23 -2.01 7.12 2.19
CA SER A 23 -3.09 6.76 3.10
C SER A 23 -4.42 6.69 2.36
N ARG A 24 -4.65 7.59 1.43
CA ARG A 24 -5.88 7.57 0.66
C ARG A 24 -6.01 6.32 -0.18
N TYR A 25 -4.88 5.82 -0.67
CA TYR A 25 -4.93 4.61 -1.46
C TYR A 25 -5.55 3.47 -0.65
N PHE A 26 -5.27 3.41 0.65
CA PHE A 26 -5.78 2.34 1.48
C PHE A 26 -7.18 2.63 2.04
N ASN A 27 -7.48 3.88 2.25
CA ASN A 27 -8.76 4.24 2.86
C ASN A 27 -9.82 4.67 1.88
N ASN A 28 -9.43 5.36 0.84
CA ASN A 28 -10.39 5.88 -0.12
C ASN A 28 -9.74 5.95 -1.49
N PRO A 29 -9.45 4.80 -2.09
CA PRO A 29 -8.74 4.79 -3.37
C PRO A 29 -9.49 5.50 -4.48
N ASP A 30 -10.81 5.59 -4.35
CA ASP A 30 -11.59 6.26 -5.37
C ASP A 30 -11.23 7.74 -5.49
N SER A 31 -10.63 8.31 -4.47
CA SER A 31 -10.25 9.71 -4.54
C SER A 31 -9.00 9.93 -5.37
N LEU A 32 -8.35 8.85 -5.79
CA LEU A 32 -7.14 8.94 -6.60
C LEU A 32 -7.45 8.53 -8.03
N THR A 33 -6.68 9.07 -8.96
CA THR A 33 -6.86 8.67 -10.35
C THR A 33 -6.35 7.25 -10.51
N LEU A 34 -6.76 6.60 -11.58
CA LEU A 34 -6.29 5.25 -11.84
C LEU A 34 -4.78 5.21 -11.99
N GLU A 35 -4.24 6.22 -12.64
CA GLU A 35 -2.82 6.29 -12.82
C GLU A 35 -2.10 6.32 -11.48
N ASN A 36 -2.58 7.13 -10.55
CA ASN A 36 -1.96 7.21 -9.24
C ASN A 36 -2.13 5.93 -8.47
N GLN A 37 -3.29 5.31 -8.58
CA GLN A 37 -3.51 4.03 -7.92
C GLN A 37 -2.54 2.99 -8.43
N GLU A 38 -2.30 2.97 -9.72
CA GLU A 38 -1.38 2.01 -10.30
C GLU A 38 0.04 2.25 -9.86
N LYS A 39 0.43 3.50 -9.74
CA LYS A 39 1.78 3.81 -9.30
C LYS A 39 2.00 3.33 -7.87
N ILE A 40 1.02 3.54 -7.02
CA ILE A 40 1.15 3.11 -5.64
C ILE A 40 1.15 1.59 -5.56
N ALA A 41 0.28 0.94 -6.32
CA ALA A 41 0.24 -0.51 -6.32
C ALA A 41 1.58 -1.09 -6.77
N HIS A 42 2.18 -0.49 -7.77
CA HIS A 42 3.47 -0.94 -8.26
C HIS A 42 4.53 -0.77 -7.16
N ALA A 43 4.48 0.34 -6.45
CA ALA A 43 5.44 0.59 -5.39
C ALA A 43 5.29 -0.45 -4.28
N LEU A 44 4.06 -0.80 -3.95
CA LEU A 44 3.83 -1.81 -2.92
C LEU A 44 4.47 -3.14 -3.32
N ASP A 45 4.33 -3.47 -4.59
CA ASP A 45 4.87 -4.71 -5.09
C ASP A 45 6.40 -4.68 -5.09
N VAL A 46 6.96 -3.60 -5.57
CA VAL A 46 8.41 -3.48 -5.66
C VAL A 46 9.06 -3.46 -4.29
N LEU A 47 8.45 -2.74 -3.36
CA LEU A 47 9.02 -2.63 -2.03
C LEU A 47 8.68 -3.80 -1.12
N GLY A 48 7.77 -4.64 -1.56
CA GLY A 48 7.40 -5.80 -0.77
C GLY A 48 6.55 -5.45 0.43
N TYR A 49 5.77 -4.38 0.33
CA TYR A 49 4.90 -3.98 1.43
C TYR A 49 3.84 -5.04 1.66
N GLN A 50 3.65 -5.47 2.90
CA GLN A 50 2.65 -6.43 3.18
C GLN A 50 1.67 -5.86 4.10
N GLU A 51 0.44 -5.66 3.65
CA GLU A 51 -0.59 -5.23 4.48
C GLU A 51 -0.98 -6.42 5.21
N ASN A 52 -1.73 -6.42 6.11
CA ASN A 52 -2.18 -7.50 6.94
C ASN A 52 -2.93 -8.54 6.17
N LYS A 53 -2.30 -9.20 5.23
CA LYS A 53 -2.94 -10.13 4.39
C LYS A 53 -3.53 -11.29 5.08
N LEU A 54 -2.88 -11.77 6.09
CA LEU A 54 -3.37 -12.91 6.82
C LEU A 54 -4.70 -12.61 7.47
N ALA A 55 -4.82 -11.45 8.08
CA ALA A 55 -6.06 -11.06 8.69
C ALA A 55 -7.16 -10.92 7.66
N LYS A 56 -6.83 -10.40 6.50
CA LYS A 56 -7.78 -10.24 5.46
C LYS A 56 -8.29 -11.55 4.95
N VAL A 57 -7.41 -12.50 4.78
CA VAL A 57 -7.80 -13.81 4.32
C VAL A 57 -8.71 -14.48 5.33
N LEU A 58 -8.39 -14.37 6.60
CA LEU A 58 -9.22 -14.96 7.61
C LEU A 58 -10.59 -14.32 7.67
N ALA A 59 -10.63 -13.04 7.47
CA ALA A 59 -11.89 -12.34 7.51
C ALA A 59 -12.79 -12.73 6.37
N ASN A 60 -12.21 -13.00 5.24
CA ASN A 60 -12.99 -13.32 4.12
C ASN A 60 -13.37 -14.69 4.07
N GLY A 61 -12.75 -15.38 4.69
CA GLY A 61 -13.06 -16.50 4.54
C GLY A 61 -13.58 -17.56 4.80
N LYS A 62 -13.84 -17.49 4.75
CA LYS A 62 -14.21 -18.20 4.89
C LYS A 62 -14.48 -18.82 4.32
N SER A 63 -14.45 -19.02 4.05
CA SER A 63 -14.62 -19.46 3.53
C SER A 63 -14.71 -19.91 3.31
#